data_c07df6e747605978743b93e25ec6141a
#
_entry.id   c07df6e747605978743b93e25ec6141a
#
_cell.length_a   1.000
_cell.length_b   1.000
_cell.length_c   1.000
_cell.angle_alpha   90.00
_cell.angle_beta   90.00
_cell.angle_gamma   90.00
#
_symmetry.space_group_name_H-M   'P 1'
#
loop_
_entity.id
_entity.type
_entity.pdbx_description
1 polymer ?
#
loop_
_entity_poly.entity_id
_entity_poly.type
_entity_poly.pdbx_seq_one_letter_code
_entity_poly.pdbx_strand_id
1 'polypeptide(L)'
;LIKMDFLGLRNLTIIDEIVQNINAQQTEKLDIMKIPLDDEKTFACIQAADTVGIFQLESEGMKNLIRRMKPRSFEEIAATIALYRPGPMENISLYLENRAHSDQIVYDHEDLIPILKDTYGIAQKMAGFSLAKADILRKAMSKKKLKDLQQLEKEFTQGALAKGYKEEVVHKVYALILKFANYGFNKSHSIAYGL
;
A
#
# COMPACT_ATOMS: atom_id res chain seq x y z
N LEU A 1 18.08 -25.59 -5.74
CA LEU A 1 18.59 -24.79 -4.63
C LEU A 1 17.60 -23.67 -4.34
N ILE A 2 17.14 -23.57 -3.10
CA ILE A 2 16.33 -22.46 -2.61
C ILE A 2 17.27 -21.42 -2.05
N LYS A 3 17.25 -20.20 -2.59
CA LYS A 3 17.94 -19.04 -2.00
C LYS A 3 16.94 -18.31 -1.10
N MET A 4 17.31 -18.17 0.17
CA MET A 4 16.57 -17.38 1.14
C MET A 4 17.42 -16.19 1.55
N ASP A 5 16.87 -14.98 1.42
CA ASP A 5 17.53 -13.76 1.87
C ASP A 5 16.88 -13.33 3.20
N PHE A 6 17.69 -13.16 4.23
CA PHE A 6 17.26 -12.62 5.53
C PHE A 6 17.70 -11.18 5.64
N LEU A 7 16.74 -10.29 5.81
CA LEU A 7 16.97 -8.87 6.01
C LEU A 7 16.44 -8.48 7.39
N GLY A 8 17.31 -7.97 8.24
CA GLY A 8 16.95 -7.43 9.55
C GLY A 8 17.08 -5.91 9.59
N LEU A 9 16.27 -5.26 10.41
CA LEU A 9 16.35 -3.84 10.70
C LEU A 9 16.72 -3.62 12.16
N ARG A 10 17.74 -2.82 12.41
CA ARG A 10 18.22 -2.50 13.76
C ARG A 10 17.18 -1.75 14.59
N ASN A 11 16.28 -1.00 13.93
CA ASN A 11 15.19 -0.28 14.56
C ASN A 11 14.30 -1.20 15.41
N LEU A 12 13.98 -2.41 14.92
CA LEU A 12 13.18 -3.38 15.67
C LEU A 12 13.90 -3.87 16.93
N THR A 13 15.21 -4.08 16.87
CA THR A 13 16.03 -4.42 18.04
C THR A 13 16.00 -3.30 19.08
N ILE A 14 16.14 -2.04 18.64
CA ILE A 14 16.08 -0.87 19.51
C ILE A 14 14.72 -0.77 20.20
N ILE A 15 13.63 -0.95 19.46
CA ILE A 15 12.26 -0.94 20.02
C ILE A 15 12.10 -2.05 21.07
N ASP A 16 12.56 -3.25 20.78
CA ASP A 16 12.49 -4.38 21.72
C ASP A 16 13.29 -4.10 23.01
N GLU A 17 14.50 -3.57 22.89
CA GLU A 17 15.33 -3.16 24.04
C GLU A 17 14.66 -2.07 24.87
N ILE A 18 14.01 -1.08 24.24
CA ILE A 18 13.25 -0.02 24.93
C ILE A 18 12.09 -0.62 25.69
N VAL A 19 11.30 -1.49 25.07
CA VAL A 19 10.17 -2.16 25.71
C VAL A 19 10.62 -3.01 26.89
N GLN A 20 11.70 -3.75 26.76
CA GLN A 20 12.27 -4.53 27.86
C GLN A 20 12.71 -3.65 29.03
N ASN A 21 13.38 -2.53 28.75
CA ASN A 21 13.82 -1.58 29.77
C ASN A 21 12.64 -0.92 30.51
N ILE A 22 11.59 -0.52 29.80
CA ILE A 22 10.36 -0.01 30.40
C ILE A 22 9.74 -1.06 31.30
N ASN A 23 9.60 -2.28 30.78
CA ASN A 23 9.00 -3.39 31.48
C ASN A 23 9.78 -3.88 32.71
N ALA A 24 11.09 -3.62 32.75
CA ALA A 24 11.91 -3.91 33.93
C ALA A 24 11.63 -2.94 35.08
N GLN A 25 11.19 -1.71 34.78
CA GLN A 25 11.02 -0.64 35.75
C GLN A 25 9.56 -0.41 36.19
N GLN A 26 8.59 -0.95 35.43
CA GLN A 26 7.16 -0.72 35.67
C GLN A 26 6.45 -2.00 36.12
N THR A 27 5.45 -1.84 37.00
CA THR A 27 4.57 -2.94 37.43
C THR A 27 3.63 -3.36 36.31
N GLU A 28 3.03 -2.39 35.61
CA GLU A 28 2.21 -2.63 34.43
C GLU A 28 3.11 -2.77 33.20
N LYS A 29 2.96 -3.91 32.53
CA LYS A 29 3.82 -4.23 31.38
C LYS A 29 3.27 -3.62 30.11
N LEU A 30 4.15 -2.90 29.39
CA LEU A 30 3.87 -2.40 28.05
C LEU A 30 3.85 -3.59 27.06
N ASP A 31 2.74 -3.74 26.35
CA ASP A 31 2.59 -4.68 25.24
C ASP A 31 2.43 -3.86 23.94
N ILE A 32 3.42 -3.90 23.07
CA ILE A 32 3.42 -3.13 21.81
C ILE A 32 2.24 -3.50 20.91
N MET A 33 1.71 -4.73 21.02
CA MET A 33 0.56 -5.18 20.25
C MET A 33 -0.78 -4.60 20.73
N LYS A 34 -0.77 -3.94 21.90
CA LYS A 34 -1.96 -3.32 22.50
C LYS A 34 -1.91 -1.80 22.50
N ILE A 35 -0.93 -1.22 21.82
CA ILE A 35 -0.85 0.25 21.66
C ILE A 35 -2.08 0.73 20.88
N PRO A 36 -2.82 1.74 21.38
CA PRO A 36 -3.95 2.32 20.68
C PRO A 36 -3.48 2.99 19.37
N LEU A 37 -4.24 2.80 18.30
CA LEU A 37 -3.91 3.35 16.97
C LEU A 37 -4.63 4.68 16.68
N ASP A 38 -5.22 5.28 17.70
CA ASP A 38 -6.07 6.49 17.62
C ASP A 38 -5.61 7.60 18.59
N ASP A 39 -4.35 7.56 19.07
CA ASP A 39 -3.84 8.57 20.00
C ASP A 39 -3.70 9.94 19.32
N GLU A 40 -4.53 10.89 19.73
CA GLU A 40 -4.60 12.24 19.18
C GLU A 40 -3.28 13.01 19.30
N LYS A 41 -2.52 12.79 20.39
CA LYS A 41 -1.23 13.47 20.60
C LYS A 41 -0.19 12.99 19.60
N THR A 42 -0.15 11.70 19.33
CA THR A 42 0.71 11.11 18.31
C THR A 42 0.37 11.68 16.91
N PHE A 43 -0.92 11.75 16.56
CA PHE A 43 -1.32 12.36 15.29
C PHE A 43 -0.99 13.84 15.22
N ALA A 44 -1.16 14.60 16.29
CA ALA A 44 -0.79 16.02 16.32
C ALA A 44 0.72 16.21 16.09
N CYS A 45 1.56 15.41 16.74
CA CYS A 45 3.02 15.41 16.55
C CYS A 45 3.39 15.09 15.09
N ILE A 46 2.81 14.03 14.52
CA ILE A 46 3.05 13.65 13.12
C ILE A 46 2.57 14.77 12.18
N GLN A 47 1.36 15.31 12.36
CA GLN A 47 0.83 16.39 11.50
C GLN A 47 1.66 17.66 11.53
N ALA A 48 2.30 17.97 12.67
CA ALA A 48 3.27 19.07 12.81
C ALA A 48 4.59 18.79 12.07
N ALA A 49 4.79 17.53 11.62
CA ALA A 49 6.04 17.02 11.07
C ALA A 49 7.21 17.13 12.07
N ASP A 50 6.91 17.04 13.35
CA ASP A 50 7.90 16.89 14.42
C ASP A 50 8.28 15.41 14.55
N THR A 51 8.98 14.91 13.53
CA THR A 51 9.25 13.49 13.31
C THR A 51 10.73 13.17 13.24
N VAL A 52 11.56 13.97 13.93
CA VAL A 52 12.99 13.69 14.06
C VAL A 52 13.18 12.41 14.86
N GLY A 53 13.97 11.48 14.32
CA GLY A 53 14.21 10.17 14.94
C GLY A 53 13.07 9.16 14.76
N ILE A 54 11.95 9.53 14.12
CA ILE A 54 10.89 8.58 13.81
C ILE A 54 11.22 7.92 12.47
N PHE A 55 11.39 6.60 12.53
CA PHE A 55 11.77 5.80 11.37
C PHE A 55 10.85 6.05 10.17
N GLN A 56 11.44 6.23 9.00
CA GLN A 56 10.77 6.55 7.72
C GLN A 56 10.02 7.90 7.65
N LEU A 57 9.87 8.65 8.74
CA LEU A 57 9.14 9.92 8.75
C LEU A 57 10.04 11.16 8.90
N GLU A 58 11.36 10.99 9.06
CA GLU A 58 12.28 12.07 9.44
C GLU A 58 12.90 12.84 8.26
N SER A 59 12.85 12.32 7.02
CA SER A 59 13.43 13.02 5.88
C SER A 59 12.66 14.29 5.55
N GLU A 60 13.33 15.32 5.07
CA GLU A 60 12.69 16.61 4.78
C GLU A 60 11.59 16.50 3.72
N GLY A 61 11.79 15.64 2.70
CA GLY A 61 10.76 15.36 1.71
C GLY A 61 9.54 14.66 2.29
N MET A 62 9.74 13.73 3.23
CA MET A 62 8.64 13.08 3.95
C MET A 62 7.92 14.06 4.87
N LYS A 63 8.63 14.92 5.60
CA LYS A 63 8.04 15.97 6.42
C LYS A 63 7.17 16.91 5.59
N ASN A 64 7.62 17.29 4.40
CA ASN A 64 6.83 18.12 3.48
C ASN A 64 5.57 17.40 3.01
N LEU A 65 5.65 16.10 2.75
CA LEU A 65 4.46 15.29 2.43
C LEU A 65 3.52 15.22 3.62
N ILE A 66 4.01 14.95 4.83
CA ILE A 66 3.21 14.87 6.07
C ILE A 66 2.46 16.19 6.32
N ARG A 67 3.10 17.34 6.15
CA ARG A 67 2.45 18.66 6.29
C ARG A 67 1.29 18.86 5.31
N ARG A 68 1.37 18.27 4.13
CA ARG A 68 0.29 18.29 3.11
C ARG A 68 -0.78 17.25 3.41
N MET A 69 -0.36 16.03 3.77
CA MET A 69 -1.24 14.90 4.06
C MET A 69 -2.05 15.12 5.36
N LYS A 70 -1.41 15.64 6.41
CA LYS A 70 -1.99 15.78 7.76
C LYS A 70 -2.76 14.51 8.15
N PRO A 71 -2.08 13.36 8.30
CA PRO A 71 -2.72 12.08 8.53
C PRO A 71 -3.52 12.10 9.84
N ARG A 72 -4.73 11.53 9.82
CA ARG A 72 -5.68 11.49 10.94
C ARG A 72 -6.00 10.07 11.38
N SER A 73 -5.48 9.09 10.69
CA SER A 73 -5.65 7.68 11.03
C SER A 73 -4.37 6.91 10.72
N PHE A 74 -4.29 5.73 11.30
CA PHE A 74 -3.19 4.80 11.05
C PHE A 74 -3.09 4.42 9.56
N GLU A 75 -4.23 4.23 8.89
CA GLU A 75 -4.28 3.94 7.46
C GLU A 75 -3.69 5.09 6.61
N GLU A 76 -3.89 6.33 7.03
CA GLU A 76 -3.34 7.50 6.35
C GLU A 76 -1.83 7.63 6.57
N ILE A 77 -1.30 7.22 7.74
CA ILE A 77 0.15 7.10 7.97
C ILE A 77 0.72 6.03 7.04
N ALA A 78 0.10 4.86 7.00
CA ALA A 78 0.52 3.77 6.11
C ALA A 78 0.46 4.19 4.63
N ALA A 79 -0.56 4.95 4.22
CA ALA A 79 -0.66 5.51 2.87
C ALA A 79 0.45 6.53 2.59
N THR A 80 0.80 7.38 3.55
CA THR A 80 1.90 8.35 3.44
C THR A 80 3.23 7.64 3.17
N ILE A 81 3.53 6.60 3.96
CA ILE A 81 4.73 5.76 3.77
C ILE A 81 4.71 5.06 2.40
N ALA A 82 3.54 4.58 1.98
CA ALA A 82 3.37 3.91 0.70
C ALA A 82 3.58 4.82 -0.51
N LEU A 83 3.10 6.05 -0.42
CA LEU A 83 3.15 7.03 -1.51
C LEU A 83 4.53 7.68 -1.66
N TYR A 84 5.30 7.83 -0.57
CA TYR A 84 6.60 8.49 -0.61
C TYR A 84 7.70 7.56 -1.14
N ARG A 85 7.66 7.27 -2.43
CA ARG A 85 8.68 6.51 -3.16
C ARG A 85 8.64 6.85 -4.64
N PRO A 86 9.75 6.66 -5.38
CA PRO A 86 9.75 6.86 -6.83
C PRO A 86 8.60 6.10 -7.51
N GLY A 87 7.83 6.79 -8.34
CA GLY A 87 6.65 6.27 -9.01
C GLY A 87 5.35 6.64 -8.31
N PRO A 88 4.97 6.06 -7.16
CA PRO A 88 3.76 6.44 -6.44
C PRO A 88 3.67 7.93 -6.09
N MET A 89 4.82 8.63 -5.92
CA MET A 89 4.86 10.07 -5.63
C MET A 89 4.13 10.92 -6.67
N GLU A 90 4.08 10.48 -7.92
CA GLU A 90 3.34 11.16 -9.00
C GLU A 90 1.83 11.23 -8.72
N ASN A 91 1.32 10.28 -7.93
CA ASN A 91 -0.11 10.20 -7.60
C ASN A 91 -0.49 10.90 -6.29
N ILE A 92 0.46 11.55 -5.59
CA ILE A 92 0.19 12.22 -4.30
C ILE A 92 -0.87 13.31 -4.46
N SER A 93 -0.78 14.14 -5.50
CA SER A 93 -1.76 15.21 -5.72
C SER A 93 -3.16 14.66 -5.97
N LEU A 94 -3.29 13.63 -6.79
CA LEU A 94 -4.54 12.94 -7.05
C LEU A 94 -5.10 12.27 -5.77
N TYR A 95 -4.23 11.66 -4.97
CA TYR A 95 -4.64 11.08 -3.69
C TYR A 95 -5.20 12.13 -2.73
N LEU A 96 -4.55 13.30 -2.62
CA LEU A 96 -5.00 14.40 -1.75
C LEU A 96 -6.34 14.98 -2.24
N GLU A 97 -6.52 15.14 -3.55
CA GLU A 97 -7.76 15.59 -4.16
C GLU A 97 -8.91 14.61 -3.88
N ASN A 98 -8.70 13.32 -4.17
CA ASN A 98 -9.68 12.27 -3.91
C ASN A 98 -10.01 12.14 -2.41
N ARG A 99 -9.04 12.36 -1.54
CA ARG A 99 -9.27 12.36 -0.09
C ARG A 99 -10.14 13.53 0.36
N ALA A 100 -9.95 14.71 -0.24
CA ALA A 100 -10.73 15.89 0.08
C ALA A 100 -12.19 15.78 -0.43
N HIS A 101 -12.41 15.01 -1.50
CA HIS A 101 -13.68 14.85 -2.19
C HIS A 101 -14.03 13.37 -2.37
N SER A 102 -14.00 12.61 -1.28
CA SER A 102 -14.19 11.15 -1.32
C SER A 102 -15.59 10.73 -1.81
N ASP A 103 -16.57 11.59 -1.69
CA ASP A 103 -17.92 11.46 -2.21
C ASP A 103 -18.02 11.63 -3.74
N GLN A 104 -17.03 12.25 -4.36
CA GLN A 104 -16.96 12.53 -5.79
C GLN A 104 -16.08 11.54 -6.56
N ILE A 105 -15.52 10.53 -5.90
CA ILE A 105 -14.67 9.53 -6.56
C ILE A 105 -15.51 8.71 -7.53
N VAL A 106 -15.19 8.80 -8.82
CA VAL A 106 -15.82 8.01 -9.87
C VAL A 106 -14.98 6.75 -10.12
N TYR A 107 -15.61 5.60 -9.99
CA TYR A 107 -15.02 4.32 -10.29
C TYR A 107 -15.41 3.85 -11.70
N ASP A 108 -14.49 3.25 -12.43
CA ASP A 108 -14.76 2.72 -13.77
C ASP A 108 -15.82 1.60 -13.78
N HIS A 109 -16.02 0.94 -12.65
CA HIS A 109 -17.08 -0.05 -12.43
C HIS A 109 -17.32 -0.25 -10.92
N GLU A 110 -18.59 -0.48 -10.53
CA GLU A 110 -18.98 -0.68 -9.12
C GLU A 110 -18.27 -1.86 -8.44
N ASP A 111 -18.02 -2.93 -9.18
CA ASP A 111 -17.29 -4.10 -8.67
C ASP A 111 -15.84 -3.79 -8.27
N LEU A 112 -15.27 -2.66 -8.71
CA LEU A 112 -13.91 -2.25 -8.35
C LEU A 112 -13.84 -1.64 -6.96
N ILE A 113 -14.92 -1.05 -6.45
CA ILE A 113 -14.95 -0.36 -5.16
C ILE A 113 -14.36 -1.21 -4.03
N PRO A 114 -14.80 -2.47 -3.81
CA PRO A 114 -14.29 -3.30 -2.73
C PRO A 114 -12.90 -3.90 -2.99
N ILE A 115 -12.43 -3.93 -4.25
CA ILE A 115 -11.26 -4.72 -4.66
C ILE A 115 -10.11 -3.90 -5.24
N LEU A 116 -10.25 -2.59 -5.40
CA LEU A 116 -9.21 -1.72 -5.98
C LEU A 116 -7.88 -1.74 -5.21
N LYS A 117 -7.89 -2.19 -3.98
CA LYS A 117 -6.70 -2.31 -3.13
C LYS A 117 -5.91 -3.59 -3.40
N ASP A 118 -6.42 -4.49 -4.23
CA ASP A 118 -5.83 -5.82 -4.45
C ASP A 118 -5.88 -6.26 -5.91
N THR A 119 -4.70 -6.28 -6.54
CA THR A 119 -4.54 -6.73 -7.94
C THR A 119 -5.01 -8.19 -8.13
N TYR A 120 -4.85 -9.05 -7.13
CA TYR A 120 -5.34 -10.43 -7.19
C TYR A 120 -6.86 -10.46 -7.21
N GLY A 121 -7.51 -9.67 -6.34
CA GLY A 121 -8.96 -9.56 -6.30
C GLY A 121 -9.54 -9.08 -7.62
N ILE A 122 -8.92 -8.09 -8.26
CA ILE A 122 -9.32 -7.59 -9.57
C ILE A 122 -9.21 -8.71 -10.62
N ALA A 123 -8.07 -9.40 -10.71
CA ALA A 123 -7.83 -10.46 -11.67
C ALA A 123 -8.78 -11.65 -11.48
N GLN A 124 -9.08 -12.01 -10.24
CA GLN A 124 -10.01 -13.10 -9.93
C GLN A 124 -11.47 -12.70 -10.21
N LYS A 125 -11.90 -11.54 -9.73
CA LYS A 125 -13.31 -11.12 -9.85
C LYS A 125 -13.67 -10.76 -11.29
N MET A 126 -12.90 -9.92 -11.95
CA MET A 126 -13.19 -9.49 -13.31
C MET A 126 -12.87 -10.58 -14.34
N ALA A 127 -11.65 -11.11 -14.34
CA ALA A 127 -11.21 -12.03 -15.40
C ALA A 127 -11.37 -13.51 -15.05
N GLY A 128 -11.81 -13.86 -13.84
CA GLY A 128 -11.96 -15.24 -13.42
C GLY A 128 -10.64 -15.99 -13.25
N PHE A 129 -9.55 -15.28 -13.04
CA PHE A 129 -8.25 -15.92 -12.82
C PHE A 129 -8.26 -16.72 -11.52
N SER A 130 -7.63 -17.91 -11.56
CA SER A 130 -7.27 -18.59 -10.32
C SER A 130 -6.22 -17.78 -9.55
N LEU A 131 -6.08 -18.02 -8.25
CA LEU A 131 -5.06 -17.37 -7.43
C LEU A 131 -3.65 -17.59 -8.01
N ALA A 132 -3.34 -18.79 -8.48
CA ALA A 132 -2.08 -19.13 -9.13
C ALA A 132 -1.84 -18.28 -10.40
N LYS A 133 -2.89 -18.08 -11.22
CA LYS A 133 -2.79 -17.27 -12.44
C LYS A 133 -2.66 -15.78 -12.12
N ALA A 134 -3.34 -15.29 -11.11
CA ALA A 134 -3.17 -13.92 -10.61
C ALA A 134 -1.74 -13.68 -10.08
N ASP A 135 -1.11 -14.67 -9.43
CA ASP A 135 0.29 -14.59 -9.01
C ASP A 135 1.27 -14.59 -10.21
N ILE A 136 0.96 -15.33 -11.28
CA ILE A 136 1.74 -15.28 -12.54
C ILE A 136 1.66 -13.86 -13.13
N LEU A 137 0.48 -13.24 -13.17
CA LEU A 137 0.30 -11.85 -13.61
C LEU A 137 1.18 -10.92 -12.78
N ARG A 138 1.10 -10.97 -11.45
CA ARG A 138 1.93 -10.17 -10.56
C ARG A 138 3.43 -10.36 -10.80
N LYS A 139 3.88 -11.61 -10.98
CA LYS A 139 5.30 -11.92 -11.27
C LYS A 139 5.75 -11.40 -12.62
N ALA A 140 4.89 -11.51 -13.65
CA ALA A 140 5.17 -10.98 -14.98
C ALA A 140 5.33 -9.45 -14.93
N MET A 141 4.46 -8.78 -14.18
CA MET A 141 4.51 -7.36 -13.92
C MET A 141 5.82 -6.95 -13.23
N SER A 142 6.14 -7.56 -12.08
CA SER A 142 7.34 -7.24 -11.30
C SER A 142 8.64 -7.46 -12.08
N LYS A 143 8.66 -8.45 -12.98
CA LYS A 143 9.83 -8.78 -13.81
C LYS A 143 9.83 -8.10 -15.17
N LYS A 144 8.85 -7.25 -15.47
CA LYS A 144 8.68 -6.52 -16.75
C LYS A 144 8.73 -7.44 -17.99
N LYS A 145 8.13 -8.63 -17.89
CA LYS A 145 8.13 -9.61 -18.97
C LYS A 145 7.04 -9.28 -19.98
N LEU A 146 7.35 -8.44 -20.96
CA LEU A 146 6.38 -7.90 -21.93
C LEU A 146 5.58 -8.99 -22.66
N LYS A 147 6.22 -10.08 -23.10
CA LYS A 147 5.53 -11.18 -23.80
C LYS A 147 4.49 -11.86 -22.91
N ASP A 148 4.86 -12.15 -21.67
CA ASP A 148 3.96 -12.78 -20.69
C ASP A 148 2.79 -11.84 -20.37
N LEU A 149 3.06 -10.52 -20.27
CA LEU A 149 2.04 -9.50 -20.01
C LEU A 149 1.03 -9.38 -21.16
N GLN A 150 1.51 -9.38 -22.41
CA GLN A 150 0.63 -9.36 -23.57
C GLN A 150 -0.28 -10.59 -23.68
N GLN A 151 0.26 -11.77 -23.34
CA GLN A 151 -0.54 -12.99 -23.29
C GLN A 151 -1.60 -12.93 -22.18
N LEU A 152 -1.20 -12.50 -20.99
CA LEU A 152 -2.10 -12.34 -19.84
C LEU A 152 -3.16 -11.27 -20.07
N GLU A 153 -2.86 -10.22 -20.84
CA GLU A 153 -3.85 -9.21 -21.24
C GLU A 153 -4.98 -9.82 -22.08
N LYS A 154 -4.62 -10.62 -23.09
CA LYS A 154 -5.63 -11.30 -23.91
C LYS A 154 -6.53 -12.20 -23.07
N GLU A 155 -5.93 -12.98 -22.17
CA GLU A 155 -6.67 -13.89 -21.30
C GLU A 155 -7.52 -13.13 -20.26
N PHE A 156 -7.01 -12.03 -19.72
CA PHE A 156 -7.76 -11.14 -18.83
C PHE A 156 -8.97 -10.55 -19.56
N THR A 157 -8.75 -10.01 -20.75
CA THR A 157 -9.82 -9.42 -21.57
C THR A 157 -10.89 -10.45 -21.91
N GLN A 158 -10.51 -11.63 -22.40
CA GLN A 158 -11.45 -12.70 -22.72
C GLN A 158 -12.27 -13.13 -21.50
N GLY A 159 -11.61 -13.32 -20.35
CA GLY A 159 -12.29 -13.71 -19.12
C GLY A 159 -13.26 -12.66 -18.61
N ALA A 160 -12.90 -11.38 -18.71
CA ALA A 160 -13.74 -10.27 -18.29
C ALA A 160 -14.94 -10.06 -19.24
N LEU A 161 -14.73 -10.12 -20.56
CA LEU A 161 -15.82 -10.07 -21.54
C LEU A 161 -16.82 -11.23 -21.36
N ALA A 162 -16.33 -12.43 -21.08
CA ALA A 162 -17.19 -13.60 -20.81
C ALA A 162 -18.05 -13.42 -19.55
N LYS A 163 -17.64 -12.55 -18.62
CA LYS A 163 -18.42 -12.17 -17.44
C LYS A 163 -19.33 -10.94 -17.63
N GLY A 164 -19.38 -10.39 -18.85
CA GLY A 164 -20.28 -9.30 -19.21
C GLY A 164 -19.72 -7.89 -18.97
N TYR A 165 -18.44 -7.73 -18.63
CA TYR A 165 -17.84 -6.41 -18.55
C TYR A 165 -17.66 -5.78 -19.94
N LYS A 166 -17.85 -4.46 -20.03
CA LYS A 166 -17.63 -3.72 -21.29
C LYS A 166 -16.14 -3.67 -21.62
N GLU A 167 -15.81 -3.83 -22.90
CA GLU A 167 -14.43 -3.87 -23.38
C GLU A 167 -13.62 -2.62 -22.98
N GLU A 168 -14.25 -1.44 -23.08
CA GLU A 168 -13.62 -0.17 -22.68
C GLU A 168 -13.20 -0.18 -21.18
N VAL A 169 -14.06 -0.71 -20.30
CA VAL A 169 -13.78 -0.81 -18.86
C VAL A 169 -12.63 -1.81 -18.63
N VAL A 170 -12.66 -2.95 -19.33
CA VAL A 170 -11.63 -3.99 -19.21
C VAL A 170 -10.25 -3.45 -19.58
N HIS A 171 -10.16 -2.73 -20.69
CA HIS A 171 -8.89 -2.12 -21.13
C HIS A 171 -8.39 -1.04 -20.16
N LYS A 172 -9.29 -0.17 -19.67
CA LYS A 172 -8.92 0.82 -18.64
C LYS A 172 -8.38 0.18 -17.38
N VAL A 173 -9.07 -0.84 -16.87
CA VAL A 173 -8.65 -1.55 -15.66
C VAL A 173 -7.33 -2.28 -15.87
N TYR A 174 -7.14 -2.94 -17.00
CA TYR A 174 -5.86 -3.61 -17.28
C TYR A 174 -4.70 -2.61 -17.40
N ALA A 175 -4.92 -1.47 -18.04
CA ALA A 175 -3.93 -0.39 -18.11
C ALA A 175 -3.57 0.16 -16.73
N LEU A 176 -4.55 0.31 -15.82
CA LEU A 176 -4.30 0.68 -14.43
C LEU A 176 -3.46 -0.39 -13.71
N ILE A 177 -3.81 -1.68 -13.87
CA ILE A 177 -3.02 -2.78 -13.31
C ILE A 177 -1.56 -2.69 -13.78
N LEU A 178 -1.31 -2.48 -15.08
CA LEU A 178 0.03 -2.33 -15.63
C LEU A 178 0.77 -1.10 -15.09
N LYS A 179 0.08 0.02 -14.96
CA LYS A 179 0.64 1.25 -14.38
C LYS A 179 1.08 1.04 -12.94
N PHE A 180 0.23 0.41 -12.13
CA PHE A 180 0.54 0.10 -10.74
C PHE A 180 1.55 -1.04 -10.57
N ALA A 181 1.71 -1.90 -11.57
CA ALA A 181 2.66 -3.01 -11.55
C ALA A 181 4.10 -2.56 -11.39
N ASN A 182 4.45 -1.45 -12.00
CA ASN A 182 5.79 -0.89 -11.89
C ASN A 182 6.06 -0.27 -10.51
N TYR A 183 4.99 0.03 -9.76
CA TYR A 183 5.02 0.83 -8.53
C TYR A 183 4.21 0.21 -7.39
N GLY A 184 3.79 -1.05 -7.54
CA GLY A 184 3.11 -1.77 -6.49
C GLY A 184 3.93 -1.75 -5.20
N PHE A 185 3.32 -1.41 -4.08
CA PHE A 185 3.96 -1.46 -2.78
C PHE A 185 3.41 -2.60 -1.94
N ASN A 186 4.24 -3.08 -1.04
CA ASN A 186 3.80 -4.05 -0.05
C ASN A 186 3.05 -3.31 1.07
N LYS A 187 1.71 -3.43 1.09
CA LYS A 187 0.87 -2.84 2.12
C LYS A 187 1.26 -3.32 3.52
N SER A 188 1.64 -4.59 3.65
CA SER A 188 2.11 -5.16 4.92
C SER A 188 3.33 -4.42 5.46
N HIS A 189 4.26 -4.01 4.58
CA HIS A 189 5.42 -3.21 4.98
C HIS A 189 4.98 -1.86 5.55
N SER A 190 4.11 -1.12 4.85
CA SER A 190 3.66 0.21 5.31
C SER A 190 2.85 0.13 6.61
N ILE A 191 2.10 -0.94 6.81
CA ILE A 191 1.39 -1.18 8.06
C ILE A 191 2.36 -1.51 9.19
N ALA A 192 3.29 -2.45 8.97
CA ALA A 192 4.22 -2.89 10.00
C ALA A 192 5.18 -1.78 10.47
N TYR A 193 5.53 -0.85 9.58
CA TYR A 193 6.42 0.28 9.91
C TYR A 193 5.67 1.57 10.22
N GLY A 194 4.37 1.60 10.06
CA GLY A 194 3.51 2.71 10.50
C GLY A 194 3.05 2.58 11.95
N LEU A 195 3.16 1.36 12.49
CA LEU A 195 2.89 1.07 13.89
C LEU A 195 4.01 1.59 14.77
#